data_f493ff9f261e4f535f59ea8890c5b53c
#
_entry.id   f493ff9f261e4f535f59ea8890c5b53c
#
_cell.length_a   1.000
_cell.length_b   1.000
_cell.length_c   1.000
_cell.angle_alpha   90.00
_cell.angle_beta   90.00
_cell.angle_gamma   90.00
#
_symmetry.space_group_name_H-M   'P 1'
#
loop_
_entity.id
_entity.type
_entity.pdbx_description
1 polymer ?
#
loop_
_entity_poly.entity_id
_entity_poly.type
_entity_poly.pdbx_seq_one_letter_code
_entity_poly.pdbx_strand_id
1 'polypeptide(L)'
;AAVLAALSCVATMVVQIPSPMNGYVNLGDCFVLLSGWLLGPWWGAAAGGIGSMLADLLLGYGHYAPGTLIIKGAMALVAALVFKAFRKNTAGALIGGVAAEVVMVAGYFGYAALLLGKGIGAAASVPGNLVQGAVGLVAGFLLLQVARRTHLEEKVSV
;
A
#
# COMPACT_ATOMS: atom_id res chain seq x y z
N ALA A 1 -10.96 9.97 4.40
CA ALA A 1 -10.01 8.98 4.94
C ALA A 1 -10.69 7.64 5.21
N ALA A 2 -11.81 7.59 5.97
CA ALA A 2 -12.47 6.34 6.36
C ALA A 2 -12.87 5.43 5.19
N VAL A 3 -13.43 6.02 4.12
CA VAL A 3 -13.81 5.25 2.92
C VAL A 3 -12.61 4.59 2.26
N LEU A 4 -11.48 5.30 2.13
CA LEU A 4 -10.26 4.72 1.54
C LEU A 4 -9.62 3.69 2.46
N ALA A 5 -9.70 3.85 3.78
CA ALA A 5 -9.28 2.80 4.72
C ALA A 5 -10.14 1.53 4.57
N ALA A 6 -11.46 1.68 4.47
CA ALA A 6 -12.36 0.56 4.23
C ALA A 6 -12.11 -0.12 2.89
N LEU A 7 -11.87 0.65 1.81
CA LEU A 7 -11.52 0.10 0.50
C LEU A 7 -10.18 -0.62 0.51
N SER A 8 -9.15 -0.09 1.21
CA SER A 8 -7.88 -0.80 1.40
C SER A 8 -8.09 -2.11 2.13
N CYS A 9 -8.89 -2.13 3.20
CA CYS A 9 -9.21 -3.33 3.95
C CYS A 9 -9.93 -4.37 3.06
N VAL A 10 -11.02 -3.99 2.40
CA VAL A 10 -11.82 -4.88 1.56
C VAL A 10 -11.00 -5.42 0.38
N ALA A 11 -10.25 -4.57 -0.33
CA ALA A 11 -9.42 -5.01 -1.46
C ALA A 11 -8.31 -5.98 -1.03
N THR A 12 -7.77 -5.80 0.17
CA THR A 12 -6.81 -6.73 0.77
C THR A 12 -7.47 -8.08 1.07
N MET A 13 -8.72 -8.08 1.53
CA MET A 13 -9.45 -9.30 1.92
C MET A 13 -10.04 -10.07 0.74
N VAL A 14 -10.47 -9.39 -0.32
CA VAL A 14 -11.18 -10.02 -1.46
C VAL A 14 -10.24 -10.85 -2.33
N VAL A 15 -9.02 -10.38 -2.55
CA VAL A 15 -8.03 -11.10 -3.36
C VAL A 15 -6.84 -11.46 -2.49
N GLN A 16 -6.71 -12.74 -2.20
CA GLN A 16 -5.61 -13.30 -1.42
C GLN A 16 -4.99 -14.47 -2.17
N ILE A 17 -3.73 -14.33 -2.53
CA ILE A 17 -2.93 -15.39 -3.10
C ILE A 17 -1.90 -15.77 -2.05
N PRO A 18 -1.95 -16.99 -1.46
CA PRO A 18 -0.99 -17.43 -0.46
C PRO A 18 0.44 -17.26 -0.97
N SER A 19 1.28 -16.70 -0.12
CA SER A 19 2.70 -16.48 -0.38
C SER A 19 3.53 -17.34 0.57
N PRO A 20 4.74 -17.76 0.20
CA PRO A 20 5.69 -18.37 1.12
C PRO A 20 5.84 -17.53 2.40
N MET A 21 6.24 -18.15 3.50
CA MET A 21 6.44 -17.49 4.81
C MET A 21 5.14 -17.07 5.53
N ASN A 22 4.02 -17.77 5.27
CA ASN A 22 2.72 -17.50 5.90
C ASN A 22 2.24 -16.06 5.71
N GLY A 23 2.48 -15.50 4.54
CA GLY A 23 1.94 -14.24 4.06
C GLY A 23 0.98 -14.46 2.91
N TYR A 24 0.54 -13.38 2.28
CA TYR A 24 -0.32 -13.41 1.09
C TYR A 24 -0.09 -12.17 0.22
N VAL A 25 -0.34 -12.33 -1.08
CA VAL A 25 -0.36 -11.24 -2.07
C VAL A 25 -1.80 -10.75 -2.22
N ASN A 26 -2.03 -9.44 -2.29
CA ASN A 26 -3.36 -8.84 -2.31
C ASN A 26 -3.43 -7.60 -3.20
N LEU A 27 -4.65 -7.07 -3.40
CA LEU A 27 -4.90 -5.86 -4.19
C LEU A 27 -5.00 -4.58 -3.35
N GLY A 28 -4.74 -4.63 -2.05
CA GLY A 28 -4.86 -3.47 -1.17
C GLY A 28 -3.98 -2.28 -1.56
N ASP A 29 -2.83 -2.53 -2.20
CA ASP A 29 -1.84 -1.50 -2.52
C ASP A 29 -2.37 -0.42 -3.45
N CYS A 30 -3.30 -0.75 -4.36
CA CYS A 30 -3.93 0.25 -5.21
C CYS A 30 -4.66 1.34 -4.40
N PHE A 31 -5.33 0.97 -3.31
CA PHE A 31 -6.02 1.93 -2.43
C PHE A 31 -5.07 2.58 -1.42
N VAL A 32 -3.99 1.91 -1.02
CA VAL A 32 -2.93 2.51 -0.22
C VAL A 32 -2.27 3.66 -0.98
N LEU A 33 -1.86 3.43 -2.23
CA LEU A 33 -1.31 4.46 -3.11
C LEU A 33 -2.31 5.58 -3.38
N LEU A 34 -3.55 5.21 -3.73
CA LEU A 34 -4.61 6.17 -3.99
C LEU A 34 -4.89 7.06 -2.77
N SER A 35 -4.86 6.49 -1.56
CA SER A 35 -5.04 7.26 -0.33
C SER A 35 -3.93 8.29 -0.12
N GLY A 36 -2.67 7.93 -0.41
CA GLY A 36 -1.56 8.87 -0.38
C GLY A 36 -1.73 10.01 -1.40
N TRP A 37 -2.08 9.69 -2.63
CA TRP A 37 -2.23 10.68 -3.69
C TRP A 37 -3.41 11.62 -3.49
N LEU A 38 -4.55 11.13 -2.98
CA LEU A 38 -5.77 11.94 -2.80
C LEU A 38 -5.82 12.67 -1.46
N LEU A 39 -5.45 12.00 -0.36
CA LEU A 39 -5.57 12.55 0.99
C LEU A 39 -4.30 13.22 1.49
N GLY A 40 -3.20 13.09 0.75
CA GLY A 40 -1.92 13.62 1.18
C GLY A 40 -1.21 12.73 2.22
N PRO A 41 -0.05 13.21 2.75
CA PRO A 41 0.87 12.33 3.48
C PRO A 41 0.28 11.75 4.77
N TRP A 42 -0.32 12.55 5.62
CA TRP A 42 -0.75 12.11 6.95
C TRP A 42 -2.05 11.32 6.93
N TRP A 43 -3.07 11.84 6.27
CA TRP A 43 -4.36 11.16 6.15
C TRP A 43 -4.29 9.94 5.23
N GLY A 44 -3.44 9.99 4.21
CA GLY A 44 -3.17 8.85 3.34
C GLY A 44 -2.45 7.73 4.10
N ALA A 45 -1.43 8.07 4.89
CA ALA A 45 -0.72 7.09 5.73
C ALA A 45 -1.66 6.43 6.76
N ALA A 46 -2.50 7.23 7.43
CA ALA A 46 -3.49 6.69 8.37
C ALA A 46 -4.50 5.76 7.66
N ALA A 47 -5.06 6.18 6.53
CA ALA A 47 -6.06 5.39 5.81
C ALA A 47 -5.46 4.08 5.26
N GLY A 48 -4.31 4.14 4.58
CA GLY A 48 -3.64 2.96 4.03
C GLY A 48 -3.14 2.01 5.10
N GLY A 49 -2.49 2.54 6.13
CA GLY A 49 -1.94 1.74 7.23
C GLY A 49 -3.03 1.06 8.06
N ILE A 50 -4.02 1.81 8.54
CA ILE A 50 -5.10 1.27 9.38
C ILE A 50 -5.97 0.29 8.57
N GLY A 51 -6.33 0.63 7.32
CA GLY A 51 -7.13 -0.25 6.48
C GLY A 51 -6.47 -1.61 6.24
N SER A 52 -5.17 -1.60 5.89
CA SER A 52 -4.42 -2.84 5.67
C SER A 52 -4.17 -3.62 6.96
N MET A 53 -3.88 -2.94 8.07
CA MET A 53 -3.74 -3.58 9.38
C MET A 53 -5.02 -4.29 9.81
N LEU A 54 -6.18 -3.65 9.63
CA LEU A 54 -7.48 -4.25 9.95
C LEU A 54 -7.74 -5.51 9.12
N ALA A 55 -7.36 -5.52 7.84
CA ALA A 55 -7.43 -6.71 7.00
C ALA A 55 -6.63 -7.87 7.59
N ASP A 56 -5.37 -7.63 7.98
CA ASP A 56 -4.53 -8.65 8.61
C ASP A 56 -5.15 -9.21 9.88
N LEU A 57 -5.72 -8.35 10.75
CA LEU A 57 -6.38 -8.80 11.97
C LEU A 57 -7.63 -9.66 11.67
N LEU A 58 -8.45 -9.24 10.71
CA LEU A 58 -9.67 -9.96 10.33
C LEU A 58 -9.38 -11.29 9.64
N LEU A 59 -8.25 -11.39 8.94
CA LEU A 59 -7.81 -12.60 8.23
C LEU A 59 -6.97 -13.56 9.09
N GLY A 60 -6.68 -13.20 10.34
CA GLY A 60 -5.88 -14.04 11.25
C GLY A 60 -4.36 -13.87 11.09
N TYR A 61 -3.90 -12.88 10.31
CA TYR A 61 -2.48 -12.54 10.16
C TYR A 61 -2.02 -11.52 11.21
N GLY A 62 -2.51 -11.62 12.45
CA GLY A 62 -2.22 -10.67 13.53
C GLY A 62 -0.73 -10.44 13.80
N HIS A 63 0.13 -11.42 13.49
CA HIS A 63 1.58 -11.29 13.60
C HIS A 63 2.19 -10.34 12.57
N TYR A 64 1.51 -10.09 11.43
CA TYR A 64 1.89 -9.07 10.46
C TYR A 64 1.28 -7.71 10.73
N ALA A 65 0.15 -7.62 11.41
CA ALA A 65 -0.65 -6.40 11.58
C ALA A 65 0.16 -5.16 12.04
N PRO A 66 1.05 -5.23 13.05
CA PRO A 66 1.86 -4.07 13.44
C PRO A 66 2.83 -3.62 12.35
N GLY A 67 3.48 -4.59 11.67
CA GLY A 67 4.35 -4.30 10.54
C GLY A 67 3.59 -3.71 9.37
N THR A 68 2.44 -4.26 9.04
CA THR A 68 1.56 -3.77 7.97
C THR A 68 1.12 -2.33 8.22
N LEU A 69 0.73 -1.97 9.45
CA LEU A 69 0.39 -0.59 9.78
C LEU A 69 1.52 0.39 9.40
N ILE A 70 2.73 0.06 9.82
CA ILE A 70 3.91 0.93 9.59
C ILE A 70 4.29 0.93 8.11
N ILE A 71 4.37 -0.24 7.48
CA ILE A 71 4.83 -0.39 6.10
C ILE A 71 3.84 0.27 5.13
N LYS A 72 2.53 -0.03 5.26
CA LYS A 72 1.50 0.56 4.38
C LYS A 72 1.29 2.05 4.63
N GLY A 73 1.43 2.48 5.90
CA GLY A 73 1.46 3.90 6.24
C GLY A 73 2.64 4.61 5.58
N ALA A 74 3.85 4.04 5.65
CA ALA A 74 5.04 4.58 4.99
C ALA A 74 4.93 4.60 3.47
N MET A 75 4.31 3.57 2.85
CA MET A 75 4.02 3.55 1.42
C MET A 75 3.17 4.75 1.01
N ALA A 76 2.02 4.96 1.66
CA ALA A 76 1.13 6.07 1.35
C ALA A 76 1.80 7.42 1.59
N LEU A 77 2.61 7.52 2.67
CA LEU A 77 3.40 8.72 2.98
C LEU A 77 4.39 9.06 1.85
N VAL A 78 5.21 8.09 1.44
CA VAL A 78 6.21 8.26 0.36
C VAL A 78 5.53 8.60 -0.96
N ALA A 79 4.48 7.87 -1.34
CA ALA A 79 3.70 8.15 -2.54
C ALA A 79 3.19 9.60 -2.55
N ALA A 80 2.63 10.06 -1.43
CA ALA A 80 2.08 11.41 -1.30
C ALA A 80 3.17 12.50 -1.36
N LEU A 81 4.30 12.30 -0.66
CA LEU A 81 5.39 13.28 -0.62
C LEU A 81 6.03 13.47 -2.00
N VAL A 82 6.33 12.36 -2.69
CA VAL A 82 6.88 12.42 -4.05
C VAL A 82 5.87 13.03 -5.02
N PHE A 83 4.60 12.63 -4.95
CA PHE A 83 3.55 13.21 -5.77
C PHE A 83 3.43 14.72 -5.59
N LYS A 84 3.47 15.19 -4.36
CA LYS A 84 3.46 16.62 -4.02
C LYS A 84 4.71 17.35 -4.54
N ALA A 85 5.90 16.74 -4.39
CA ALA A 85 7.17 17.31 -4.87
C ALA A 85 7.16 17.52 -6.39
N PHE A 86 6.52 16.62 -7.13
CA PHE A 86 6.31 16.72 -8.57
C PHE A 86 5.03 17.48 -8.96
N ARG A 87 4.54 18.38 -8.10
CA ARG A 87 3.36 19.21 -8.35
C ARG A 87 2.12 18.39 -8.78
N LYS A 88 1.96 17.22 -8.19
CA LYS A 88 0.84 16.29 -8.45
C LYS A 88 0.69 15.89 -9.92
N ASN A 89 1.77 15.82 -10.68
CA ASN A 89 1.74 15.40 -12.08
C ASN A 89 1.80 13.87 -12.23
N THR A 90 1.65 13.38 -13.46
CA THR A 90 1.69 11.95 -13.79
C THR A 90 3.03 11.30 -13.45
N ALA A 91 4.15 11.99 -13.71
CA ALA A 91 5.47 11.47 -13.38
C ALA A 91 5.63 11.30 -11.87
N GLY A 92 5.17 12.26 -11.08
CA GLY A 92 5.18 12.18 -9.63
C GLY A 92 4.34 11.03 -9.07
N ALA A 93 3.20 10.72 -9.70
CA ALA A 93 2.39 9.56 -9.32
C ALA A 93 3.15 8.25 -9.58
N LEU A 94 3.73 8.09 -10.76
CA LEU A 94 4.47 6.89 -11.13
C LEU A 94 5.73 6.70 -10.30
N ILE A 95 6.58 7.73 -10.18
CA ILE A 95 7.82 7.68 -9.41
C ILE A 95 7.52 7.45 -7.93
N GLY A 96 6.55 8.17 -7.38
CA GLY A 96 6.11 8.01 -5.99
C GLY A 96 5.51 6.64 -5.71
N GLY A 97 4.75 6.11 -6.66
CA GLY A 97 4.20 4.76 -6.58
C GLY A 97 5.29 3.69 -6.59
N VAL A 98 6.24 3.76 -7.53
CA VAL A 98 7.40 2.85 -7.56
C VAL A 98 8.20 2.91 -6.25
N ALA A 99 8.51 4.12 -5.77
CA ALA A 99 9.22 4.29 -4.51
C ALA A 99 8.45 3.68 -3.31
N ALA A 100 7.14 3.85 -3.28
CA ALA A 100 6.28 3.26 -2.25
C ALA A 100 6.28 1.72 -2.30
N GLU A 101 6.23 1.13 -3.50
CA GLU A 101 6.29 -0.33 -3.64
C GLU A 101 7.66 -0.90 -3.25
N VAL A 102 8.74 -0.17 -3.50
CA VAL A 102 10.07 -0.53 -2.98
C VAL A 102 10.07 -0.54 -1.45
N VAL A 103 9.45 0.47 -0.81
CA VAL A 103 9.27 0.51 0.66
C VAL A 103 8.49 -0.71 1.14
N MET A 104 7.45 -1.11 0.43
CA MET A 104 6.64 -2.31 0.76
C MET A 104 7.49 -3.58 0.71
N VAL A 105 8.15 -3.84 -0.40
CA VAL A 105 8.97 -5.06 -0.58
C VAL A 105 10.09 -5.14 0.46
N ALA A 106 10.84 -4.05 0.63
CA ALA A 106 11.93 -3.97 1.61
C ALA A 106 11.40 -4.05 3.06
N GLY A 107 10.28 -3.37 3.34
CA GLY A 107 9.65 -3.36 4.65
C GLY A 107 9.17 -4.74 5.09
N TYR A 108 8.45 -5.46 4.25
CA TYR A 108 8.00 -6.82 4.58
C TYR A 108 9.14 -7.81 4.64
N PHE A 109 10.15 -7.70 3.77
CA PHE A 109 11.35 -8.51 3.88
C PHE A 109 12.04 -8.27 5.24
N GLY A 110 12.31 -7.02 5.59
CA GLY A 110 12.96 -6.66 6.85
C GLY A 110 12.14 -7.08 8.08
N TYR A 111 10.83 -6.84 8.05
CA TYR A 111 9.93 -7.24 9.12
C TYR A 111 9.93 -8.76 9.33
N ALA A 112 9.79 -9.53 8.26
CA ALA A 112 9.79 -10.98 8.34
C ALA A 112 11.16 -11.54 8.73
N ALA A 113 12.26 -11.01 8.19
CA ALA A 113 13.59 -11.46 8.47
C ALA A 113 14.02 -11.19 9.90
N LEU A 114 13.78 -9.99 10.41
CA LEU A 114 14.30 -9.51 11.70
C LEU A 114 13.31 -9.72 12.84
N LEU A 115 12.06 -9.31 12.67
CA LEU A 115 11.08 -9.31 13.76
C LEU A 115 10.30 -10.61 13.87
N LEU A 116 10.03 -11.29 12.74
CA LEU A 116 9.43 -12.63 12.76
C LEU A 116 10.47 -13.75 12.80
N GLY A 117 11.76 -13.43 12.86
CA GLY A 117 12.84 -14.40 13.03
C GLY A 117 13.07 -15.33 11.83
N LYS A 118 12.56 -14.97 10.63
CA LYS A 118 12.65 -15.83 9.43
C LYS A 118 14.02 -15.75 8.72
N GLY A 119 14.86 -14.78 9.10
CA GLY A 119 16.18 -14.59 8.53
C GLY A 119 16.13 -14.44 7.00
N ILE A 120 17.15 -14.98 6.31
CA ILE A 120 17.25 -14.95 4.84
C ILE A 120 16.08 -15.68 4.16
N GLY A 121 15.42 -16.64 4.83
CA GLY A 121 14.24 -17.33 4.31
C GLY A 121 13.09 -16.38 3.93
N ALA A 122 13.03 -15.19 4.56
CA ALA A 122 12.06 -14.15 4.19
C ALA A 122 12.17 -13.70 2.72
N ALA A 123 13.31 -13.90 2.06
CA ALA A 123 13.50 -13.59 0.64
C ALA A 123 12.53 -14.37 -0.28
N ALA A 124 12.02 -15.52 0.16
CA ALA A 124 11.04 -16.29 -0.59
C ALA A 124 9.70 -15.52 -0.83
N SER A 125 9.39 -14.51 -0.03
CA SER A 125 8.21 -13.66 -0.22
C SER A 125 8.43 -12.50 -1.20
N VAL A 126 9.68 -12.17 -1.52
CA VAL A 126 10.01 -11.01 -2.37
C VAL A 126 9.39 -11.08 -3.76
N PRO A 127 9.44 -12.21 -4.51
CA PRO A 127 8.81 -12.29 -5.82
C PRO A 127 7.30 -12.02 -5.79
N GLY A 128 6.60 -12.58 -4.79
CA GLY A 128 5.16 -12.33 -4.60
C GLY A 128 4.87 -10.85 -4.32
N ASN A 129 5.66 -10.23 -3.44
CA ASN A 129 5.52 -8.81 -3.13
C ASN A 129 5.83 -7.90 -4.34
N LEU A 130 6.78 -8.29 -5.19
CA LEU A 130 7.05 -7.54 -6.45
C LEU A 130 5.86 -7.60 -7.42
N VAL A 131 5.24 -8.77 -7.57
CA VAL A 131 4.02 -8.91 -8.38
C VAL A 131 2.89 -8.09 -7.79
N GLN A 132 2.68 -8.16 -6.47
CA GLN A 132 1.70 -7.34 -5.76
C GLN A 132 1.91 -5.85 -6.02
N GLY A 133 3.14 -5.37 -5.87
CA GLY A 133 3.48 -3.97 -6.09
C GLY A 133 3.23 -3.53 -7.53
N ALA A 134 3.62 -4.35 -8.52
CA ALA A 134 3.37 -4.03 -9.93
C ALA A 134 1.88 -3.91 -10.24
N VAL A 135 1.07 -4.87 -9.78
CA VAL A 135 -0.39 -4.86 -9.97
C VAL A 135 -1.03 -3.70 -9.20
N GLY A 136 -0.62 -3.49 -7.94
CA GLY A 136 -1.10 -2.40 -7.09
C GLY A 136 -0.81 -1.02 -7.70
N LEU A 137 0.40 -0.82 -8.24
CA LEU A 137 0.78 0.42 -8.91
C LEU A 137 -0.06 0.68 -10.17
N VAL A 138 -0.23 -0.32 -11.04
CA VAL A 138 -1.02 -0.17 -12.27
C VAL A 138 -2.48 0.13 -11.93
N ALA A 139 -3.09 -0.66 -11.05
CA ALA A 139 -4.47 -0.47 -10.63
C ALA A 139 -4.68 0.88 -9.92
N GLY A 140 -3.80 1.23 -8.98
CA GLY A 140 -3.85 2.52 -8.27
C GLY A 140 -3.70 3.71 -9.21
N PHE A 141 -2.79 3.62 -10.18
CA PHE A 141 -2.61 4.66 -11.19
C PHE A 141 -3.85 4.84 -12.08
N LEU A 142 -4.47 3.74 -12.52
CA LEU A 142 -5.73 3.81 -13.29
C LEU A 142 -6.86 4.44 -12.47
N LEU A 143 -6.98 4.08 -11.19
CA LEU A 143 -7.96 4.69 -10.27
C LEU A 143 -7.69 6.19 -10.09
N LEU A 144 -6.43 6.61 -9.98
CA LEU A 144 -6.08 8.03 -9.92
C LEU A 144 -6.51 8.77 -11.20
N GLN A 145 -6.33 8.17 -12.39
CA GLN A 145 -6.78 8.78 -13.64
C GLN A 145 -8.32 8.94 -13.69
N VAL A 146 -9.05 7.94 -13.19
CA VAL A 146 -10.50 8.03 -13.05
C VAL A 146 -10.89 9.15 -12.09
N ALA A 147 -10.24 9.22 -10.92
CA ALA A 147 -10.50 10.27 -9.93
C ALA A 147 -10.26 11.68 -10.49
N ARG A 148 -9.22 11.85 -11.32
CA ARG A 148 -8.94 13.12 -12.02
C ARG A 148 -10.03 13.48 -13.04
N ARG A 149 -10.44 12.51 -13.88
CA ARG A 149 -11.47 12.72 -14.89
C ARG A 149 -12.83 13.06 -14.29
N THR A 150 -13.11 12.56 -13.08
CA THR A 150 -14.37 12.81 -12.37
C THR A 150 -14.29 14.01 -11.41
N HIS A 151 -13.19 14.77 -11.41
CA HIS A 151 -12.93 15.86 -10.47
C HIS A 151 -13.03 15.47 -8.99
N LEU A 152 -12.87 14.18 -8.69
CA LEU A 152 -12.95 13.66 -7.35
C LEU A 152 -11.70 14.07 -6.54
N GLU A 153 -10.57 14.24 -7.22
CA GLU A 153 -9.33 14.73 -6.62
C GLU A 153 -9.54 16.12 -5.98
N GLU A 154 -10.27 17.02 -6.62
CA GLU A 154 -10.54 18.38 -6.12
C GLU A 154 -11.45 18.38 -4.89
N LYS A 155 -12.38 17.40 -4.82
CA LYS A 155 -13.37 17.30 -3.72
C LYS A 155 -12.81 16.63 -2.47
N VAL A 156 -11.76 15.85 -2.61
CA VAL A 156 -11.22 14.96 -1.54
C VAL A 156 -9.83 15.40 -1.06
N SER A 157 -9.08 16.19 -1.88
CA SER A 157 -7.75 16.65 -1.50
C SER A 157 -7.82 17.62 -0.31
N VAL A 158 -7.10 17.26 0.74
CA VAL A 158 -6.91 18.05 1.97
C VAL A 158 -5.60 18.81 1.90
#